data_4cf2844eefc740f1c146ee071325fed3
#
_entry.id   4cf2844eefc740f1c146ee071325fed3
#
_cell.length_a   1.000
_cell.length_b   1.000
_cell.length_c   1.000
_cell.angle_alpha   90.00
_cell.angle_beta   90.00
_cell.angle_gamma   90.00
#
_symmetry.space_group_name_H-M   'P 1'
#
loop_
_entity.id
_entity.type
_entity.pdbx_description
1 polymer ?
#
loop_
_entity_poly.entity_id
_entity_poly.type
_entity_poly.pdbx_seq_one_letter_code
_entity_poly.pdbx_strand_id
1 'polypeptide(L)'
;HGVHLELRAVDRRDGALLRQLQDARRDEVAKLLELAAGPVIHNPTRGRFLMRNVPQYGPFLSEWSEIYERFGVPAELGLAQAIVESGLNGTIRSEARAIGFCQWLEGNWNKLKRLAPHVVEANNQTTQAPYCAAYLAILATKYGSFVPALSEHHAGGTNVGRILINGQRLGGSDVRQQYFLGSDFALALRQQSPARYSELYRTYGPRSFRYAELVFGNMATVSHLRETVPQQRIHAMRTTRAIPLTEITRVTRLSAAEVKRYNPALVRTVPARATLYLPTRVAAFGGDVSFWHRAPSAAYVDALTEFL
;
A
#
# COMPACT_ATOMS: atom_id res chain seq x y z
N HIS A 1 20.43 20.16 3.70
CA HIS A 1 20.22 20.15 5.17
C HIS A 1 19.55 21.41 5.74
N GLY A 2 19.25 22.46 4.92
CA GLY A 2 18.70 23.74 5.42
C GLY A 2 17.17 23.88 5.37
N VAL A 3 16.45 23.07 4.63
CA VAL A 3 15.01 23.31 4.33
C VAL A 3 14.04 22.72 5.36
N HIS A 4 14.50 21.85 6.24
CA HIS A 4 13.62 21.18 7.23
C HIS A 4 13.37 21.96 8.53
N LEU A 5 14.13 22.99 8.81
CA LEU A 5 14.05 23.73 10.07
C LEU A 5 13.10 24.94 10.05
N GLU A 6 12.81 25.51 8.88
CA GLU A 6 11.93 26.67 8.76
C GLU A 6 10.42 26.36 8.78
N LEU A 7 10.02 25.10 8.55
CA LEU A 7 8.61 24.71 8.45
C LEU A 7 7.87 24.58 9.81
N ARG A 8 8.56 24.72 10.95
CA ARG A 8 7.95 24.60 12.28
C ARG A 8 7.42 25.90 12.89
N ALA A 9 7.72 27.05 12.30
CA ALA A 9 7.40 28.35 12.87
C ALA A 9 6.32 29.16 12.15
N VAL A 10 5.60 28.57 11.18
CA VAL A 10 4.62 29.33 10.37
C VAL A 10 3.24 29.24 10.99
N ASP A 11 2.76 30.37 11.48
CA ASP A 11 1.41 30.57 12.02
C ASP A 11 0.32 30.33 10.94
N ARG A 12 -0.92 29.99 11.38
CA ARG A 12 -2.07 29.67 10.50
C ARG A 12 -2.38 30.75 9.45
N ARG A 13 -1.92 31.96 9.63
CA ARG A 13 -2.10 33.09 8.68
C ARG A 13 -1.33 32.90 7.37
N ASP A 14 -0.23 32.13 7.38
CA ASP A 14 0.62 31.92 6.21
C ASP A 14 0.30 30.64 5.42
N GLY A 15 -0.74 29.92 5.80
CA GLY A 15 -1.13 28.67 5.13
C GLY A 15 -1.53 28.86 3.65
N ALA A 16 -1.93 30.05 3.25
CA ALA A 16 -2.19 30.39 1.84
C ALA A 16 -0.88 30.64 1.09
N LEU A 17 0.04 31.38 1.68
CA LEU A 17 1.36 31.65 1.12
C LEU A 17 2.20 30.37 0.98
N LEU A 18 2.16 29.51 2.01
CA LEU A 18 2.82 28.20 1.95
C LEU A 18 2.26 27.31 0.84
N ARG A 19 0.95 27.29 0.64
CA ARG A 19 0.33 26.57 -0.48
C ARG A 19 0.79 27.13 -1.81
N GLN A 20 0.79 28.46 -1.94
CA GLN A 20 1.21 29.15 -3.16
C GLN A 20 2.69 28.88 -3.50
N LEU A 21 3.57 28.88 -2.50
CA LEU A 21 4.99 28.53 -2.67
C LEU A 21 5.19 27.03 -3.00
N GLN A 22 4.40 26.14 -2.39
CA GLN A 22 4.43 24.72 -2.72
C GLN A 22 3.93 24.46 -4.13
N ASP A 23 2.88 25.14 -4.55
CA ASP A 23 2.33 25.03 -5.91
C ASP A 23 3.31 25.59 -6.94
N ALA A 24 3.92 26.75 -6.70
CA ALA A 24 4.93 27.34 -7.59
C ALA A 24 6.17 26.43 -7.74
N ARG A 25 6.66 25.84 -6.63
CA ARG A 25 7.77 24.89 -6.68
C ARG A 25 7.41 23.60 -7.40
N ARG A 26 6.20 23.11 -7.23
CA ARG A 26 5.68 21.95 -7.97
C ARG A 26 5.67 22.22 -9.48
N ASP A 27 5.17 23.37 -9.88
CA ASP A 27 5.05 23.74 -11.31
C ASP A 27 6.42 23.96 -11.94
N GLU A 28 7.40 24.47 -11.20
CA GLU A 28 8.79 24.58 -11.63
C GLU A 28 9.43 23.19 -11.84
N VAL A 29 9.27 22.28 -10.88
CA VAL A 29 9.74 20.89 -11.00
C VAL A 29 9.04 20.18 -12.17
N ALA A 30 7.72 20.37 -12.34
CA ALA A 30 6.98 19.79 -13.45
C ALA A 30 7.53 20.27 -14.80
N LYS A 31 7.84 21.56 -14.96
CA LYS A 31 8.45 22.10 -16.19
C LYS A 31 9.82 21.50 -16.48
N LEU A 32 10.66 21.34 -15.46
CA LEU A 32 11.97 20.70 -15.64
C LEU A 32 11.85 19.24 -16.07
N LEU A 33 10.91 18.50 -15.47
CA LEU A 33 10.63 17.10 -15.84
C LEU A 33 10.01 17.00 -17.24
N GLU A 34 9.14 17.93 -17.62
CA GLU A 34 8.52 17.97 -18.95
C GLU A 34 9.54 18.13 -20.07
N LEU A 35 10.58 18.93 -19.83
CA LEU A 35 11.70 19.09 -20.77
C LEU A 35 12.50 17.79 -20.97
N ALA A 36 12.60 16.96 -19.93
CA ALA A 36 13.39 15.74 -19.95
C ALA A 36 12.60 14.48 -20.35
N ALA A 37 11.32 14.42 -20.01
CA ALA A 37 10.51 13.19 -20.06
C ALA A 37 9.16 13.35 -20.79
N GLY A 38 8.83 14.54 -21.29
CA GLY A 38 7.52 14.84 -21.87
C GLY A 38 6.47 15.21 -20.82
N PRO A 39 5.17 15.29 -21.18
CA PRO A 39 4.11 15.83 -20.33
C PRO A 39 4.05 15.21 -18.93
N VAL A 40 4.14 16.04 -17.91
CA VAL A 40 4.10 15.60 -16.50
C VAL A 40 2.70 15.79 -15.92
N ILE A 41 2.10 14.68 -15.51
CA ILE A 41 0.82 14.69 -14.79
C ILE A 41 1.10 14.67 -13.30
N HIS A 42 0.84 15.79 -12.63
CA HIS A 42 0.96 15.87 -11.18
C HIS A 42 -0.28 15.30 -10.49
N ASN A 43 -0.12 14.19 -9.78
CA ASN A 43 -1.15 13.60 -8.93
C ASN A 43 -0.65 13.61 -7.46
N PRO A 44 -1.06 14.61 -6.66
CA PRO A 44 -0.48 14.80 -5.33
C PRO A 44 -0.85 13.64 -4.41
N THR A 45 0.15 12.97 -3.87
CA THR A 45 0.00 12.05 -2.75
C THR A 45 -0.36 12.86 -1.51
N ARG A 46 -1.17 12.28 -0.62
CA ARG A 46 -1.49 12.89 0.69
C ARG A 46 -0.25 12.84 1.60
N GLY A 47 0.77 13.61 1.30
CA GLY A 47 2.08 13.57 1.98
C GLY A 47 1.99 13.72 3.50
N ARG A 48 1.07 14.56 4.02
CA ARG A 48 0.84 14.68 5.47
C ARG A 48 0.37 13.38 6.11
N PHE A 49 -0.35 12.56 5.38
CA PHE A 49 -0.85 11.27 5.85
C PHE A 49 0.29 10.26 5.96
N LEU A 50 1.12 10.16 4.94
CA LEU A 50 2.31 9.31 4.94
C LEU A 50 3.31 9.76 6.03
N MET A 51 3.63 11.04 6.11
CA MET A 51 4.65 11.57 7.03
C MET A 51 4.32 11.34 8.51
N ARG A 52 3.05 11.19 8.87
CA ARG A 52 2.65 10.78 10.24
C ARG A 52 3.02 9.33 10.53
N ASN A 53 2.99 8.48 9.54
CA ASN A 53 3.18 7.04 9.67
C ASN A 53 4.64 6.62 9.50
N VAL A 54 5.46 7.41 8.81
CA VAL A 54 6.87 7.10 8.56
C VAL A 54 7.68 6.81 9.82
N PRO A 55 7.60 7.61 10.92
CA PRO A 55 8.33 7.28 12.14
C PRO A 55 7.93 5.94 12.77
N GLN A 56 6.67 5.53 12.56
CA GLN A 56 6.13 4.31 13.12
C GLN A 56 6.38 3.08 12.23
N TYR A 57 6.18 3.20 10.92
CA TYR A 57 6.14 2.08 9.98
C TYR A 57 7.28 2.07 8.95
N GLY A 58 7.91 3.20 8.70
CA GLY A 58 9.08 3.30 7.82
C GLY A 58 10.22 2.33 8.15
N PRO A 59 10.51 2.04 9.43
CA PRO A 59 11.52 1.05 9.80
C PRO A 59 11.26 -0.37 9.32
N PHE A 60 10.07 -0.70 8.83
CA PHE A 60 9.69 -2.06 8.41
C PHE A 60 9.68 -2.26 6.88
N LEU A 61 10.01 -1.23 6.12
CA LEU A 61 9.93 -1.29 4.66
C LEU A 61 10.81 -2.40 4.06
N SER A 62 12.01 -2.65 4.59
CA SER A 62 12.86 -3.73 4.09
C SER A 62 12.25 -5.12 4.32
N GLU A 63 11.66 -5.36 5.48
CA GLU A 63 10.98 -6.63 5.77
C GLU A 63 9.77 -6.86 4.87
N TRP A 64 8.96 -5.81 4.65
CA TRP A 64 7.83 -5.92 3.74
C TRP A 64 8.26 -6.02 2.27
N SER A 65 9.37 -5.40 1.88
CA SER A 65 9.98 -5.58 0.55
C SER A 65 10.26 -7.04 0.26
N GLU A 66 10.92 -7.74 1.19
CA GLU A 66 11.22 -9.17 1.06
C GLU A 66 9.93 -10.01 0.85
N ILE A 67 8.81 -9.61 1.46
CA ILE A 67 7.52 -10.28 1.26
C ILE A 67 7.05 -10.09 -0.20
N TYR A 68 6.98 -8.85 -0.69
CA TYR A 68 6.49 -8.58 -2.05
C TYR A 68 7.34 -9.27 -3.11
N GLU A 69 8.67 -9.22 -2.99
CA GLU A 69 9.61 -9.85 -3.92
C GLU A 69 9.41 -11.37 -4.02
N ARG A 70 9.06 -12.04 -2.92
CA ARG A 70 8.76 -13.48 -2.91
C ARG A 70 7.53 -13.86 -3.71
N PHE A 71 6.59 -12.94 -3.89
CA PHE A 71 5.42 -13.12 -4.76
C PHE A 71 5.66 -12.61 -6.19
N GLY A 72 6.90 -12.26 -6.56
CA GLY A 72 7.23 -11.73 -7.89
C GLY A 72 6.71 -10.31 -8.13
N VAL A 73 6.36 -9.59 -7.07
CA VAL A 73 5.95 -8.18 -7.15
C VAL A 73 7.16 -7.31 -6.82
N PRO A 74 7.55 -6.36 -7.70
CA PRO A 74 8.60 -5.40 -7.35
C PRO A 74 8.29 -4.70 -6.03
N ALA A 75 9.23 -4.74 -5.09
CA ALA A 75 9.02 -4.26 -3.73
C ALA A 75 8.56 -2.80 -3.69
N GLU A 76 9.24 -1.95 -4.46
CA GLU A 76 8.91 -0.52 -4.55
C GLU A 76 7.48 -0.32 -5.05
N LEU A 77 7.02 -1.11 -6.01
CA LEU A 77 5.66 -1.02 -6.56
C LEU A 77 4.61 -1.42 -5.53
N GLY A 78 4.79 -2.56 -4.87
CA GLY A 78 3.84 -3.05 -3.88
C GLY A 78 3.75 -2.14 -2.66
N LEU A 79 4.89 -1.63 -2.18
CA LEU A 79 4.93 -0.68 -1.06
C LEU A 79 4.42 0.71 -1.46
N ALA A 80 4.67 1.15 -2.70
CA ALA A 80 4.07 2.38 -3.22
C ALA A 80 2.55 2.29 -3.26
N GLN A 81 1.99 1.13 -3.62
CA GLN A 81 0.56 0.88 -3.51
C GLN A 81 0.08 1.03 -2.07
N ALA A 82 0.75 0.41 -1.10
CA ALA A 82 0.40 0.53 0.31
C ALA A 82 0.51 1.98 0.85
N ILE A 83 1.46 2.76 0.35
CA ILE A 83 1.55 4.21 0.64
C ILE A 83 0.31 4.94 0.12
N VAL A 84 -0.08 4.70 -1.13
CA VAL A 84 -1.24 5.37 -1.76
C VAL A 84 -2.53 5.00 -1.06
N GLU A 85 -2.72 3.74 -0.71
CA GLU A 85 -3.94 3.20 -0.11
C GLU A 85 -4.10 3.59 1.36
N SER A 86 -3.06 3.43 2.15
CA SER A 86 -3.16 3.48 3.61
C SER A 86 -2.10 4.34 4.30
N GLY A 87 -1.11 4.87 3.56
CA GLY A 87 0.08 5.44 4.17
C GLY A 87 0.82 4.44 5.07
N LEU A 88 0.86 3.18 4.67
CA LEU A 88 1.45 2.04 5.41
C LEU A 88 0.68 1.62 6.68
N ASN A 89 -0.56 2.03 6.86
CA ASN A 89 -1.33 1.74 8.07
C ASN A 89 -2.26 0.53 7.90
N GLY A 90 -1.97 -0.57 8.60
CA GLY A 90 -2.77 -1.81 8.54
C GLY A 90 -4.13 -1.75 9.26
N THR A 91 -4.39 -0.68 10.03
CA THR A 91 -5.64 -0.56 10.83
C THR A 91 -6.62 0.46 10.29
N ILE A 92 -6.22 1.22 9.25
CA ILE A 92 -7.05 2.30 8.70
C ILE A 92 -8.30 1.76 8.01
N ARG A 93 -9.37 2.53 8.09
CA ARG A 93 -10.63 2.28 7.39
C ARG A 93 -11.00 3.49 6.54
N SER A 94 -11.45 3.24 5.30
CA SER A 94 -11.98 4.28 4.43
C SER A 94 -13.48 4.48 4.65
N GLU A 95 -14.04 5.55 4.07
CA GLU A 95 -15.49 5.78 4.01
C GLU A 95 -16.22 4.63 3.28
N ALA A 96 -15.60 4.02 2.28
CA ALA A 96 -16.11 2.84 1.57
C ALA A 96 -15.94 1.52 2.36
N ARG A 97 -15.54 1.58 3.65
CA ARG A 97 -15.25 0.44 4.51
C ARG A 97 -14.11 -0.45 4.04
N ALA A 98 -13.27 0.02 3.13
CA ALA A 98 -12.03 -0.67 2.82
C ALA A 98 -11.07 -0.60 4.01
N ILE A 99 -10.34 -1.68 4.27
CA ILE A 99 -9.55 -1.86 5.49
C ILE A 99 -8.12 -2.25 5.16
N GLY A 100 -7.20 -1.66 5.92
CA GLY A 100 -5.84 -2.15 6.07
C GLY A 100 -4.85 -1.64 5.05
N PHE A 101 -3.74 -2.35 4.97
CA PHE A 101 -2.51 -1.97 4.29
C PHE A 101 -2.71 -1.66 2.80
N CYS A 102 -3.50 -2.47 2.10
CA CYS A 102 -3.89 -2.28 0.70
C CYS A 102 -5.39 -2.02 0.51
N GLN A 103 -6.07 -1.53 1.53
CA GLN A 103 -7.47 -1.08 1.49
C GLN A 103 -8.43 -2.09 0.86
N TRP A 104 -8.48 -3.28 1.45
CA TRP A 104 -9.40 -4.33 0.99
C TRP A 104 -10.86 -4.03 1.35
N LEU A 105 -11.74 -4.27 0.39
CA LEU A 105 -13.16 -4.33 0.63
C LEU A 105 -13.51 -5.55 1.50
N GLU A 106 -14.70 -5.53 2.08
CA GLU A 106 -15.17 -6.51 3.08
C GLU A 106 -14.99 -7.98 2.64
N GLY A 107 -15.23 -8.29 1.37
CA GLY A 107 -15.07 -9.66 0.84
C GLY A 107 -13.64 -10.19 1.01
N ASN A 108 -12.64 -9.42 0.61
CA ASN A 108 -11.24 -9.79 0.74
C ASN A 108 -10.79 -9.74 2.20
N TRP A 109 -11.27 -8.77 2.97
CA TRP A 109 -11.02 -8.70 4.40
C TRP A 109 -11.50 -9.96 5.14
N ASN A 110 -12.69 -10.45 4.81
CA ASN A 110 -13.25 -11.66 5.40
C ASN A 110 -12.45 -12.92 5.02
N LYS A 111 -11.86 -12.97 3.82
CA LYS A 111 -10.92 -14.03 3.43
C LYS A 111 -9.68 -14.01 4.33
N LEU A 112 -9.05 -12.85 4.51
CA LEU A 112 -7.91 -12.70 5.40
C LEU A 112 -8.24 -13.15 6.83
N LYS A 113 -9.39 -12.74 7.37
CA LYS A 113 -9.80 -13.10 8.73
C LYS A 113 -10.02 -14.60 8.95
N ARG A 114 -10.31 -15.38 7.90
CA ARG A 114 -10.38 -16.85 8.02
C ARG A 114 -9.00 -17.46 8.28
N LEU A 115 -7.94 -16.85 7.74
CA LEU A 115 -6.56 -17.31 7.92
C LEU A 115 -5.89 -16.70 9.15
N ALA A 116 -6.26 -15.47 9.49
CA ALA A 116 -5.76 -14.71 10.64
C ALA A 116 -6.97 -14.20 11.46
N PRO A 117 -7.66 -15.08 12.24
CA PRO A 117 -8.95 -14.77 12.86
C PRO A 117 -8.85 -13.75 14.00
N HIS A 118 -7.68 -13.59 14.60
CA HIS A 118 -7.50 -12.65 15.71
C HIS A 118 -7.22 -11.24 15.19
N VAL A 119 -7.90 -10.25 15.75
CA VAL A 119 -7.78 -8.84 15.38
C VAL A 119 -6.34 -8.35 15.47
N VAL A 120 -5.59 -8.82 16.48
CA VAL A 120 -4.18 -8.43 16.70
C VAL A 120 -3.29 -8.80 15.52
N GLU A 121 -3.54 -9.93 14.85
CA GLU A 121 -2.78 -10.31 13.65
C GLU A 121 -3.45 -9.84 12.36
N ALA A 122 -4.76 -9.95 12.22
CA ALA A 122 -5.47 -9.55 11.00
C ALA A 122 -5.24 -8.07 10.63
N ASN A 123 -5.18 -7.17 11.62
CA ASN A 123 -4.90 -5.75 11.41
C ASN A 123 -3.39 -5.40 11.46
N ASN A 124 -2.52 -6.37 11.24
CA ASN A 124 -1.08 -6.17 11.19
C ASN A 124 -0.60 -6.11 9.74
N GLN A 125 0.21 -5.12 9.40
CA GLN A 125 0.75 -4.93 8.05
C GLN A 125 1.54 -6.15 7.58
N THR A 126 2.34 -6.74 8.46
CA THR A 126 3.16 -7.92 8.14
C THR A 126 2.30 -9.16 7.87
N THR A 127 1.12 -9.27 8.51
CA THR A 127 0.12 -10.30 8.15
C THR A 127 -0.56 -9.99 6.82
N GLN A 128 -0.85 -8.72 6.55
CA GLN A 128 -1.58 -8.30 5.35
C GLN A 128 -0.70 -8.31 4.09
N ALA A 129 0.59 -7.97 4.20
CA ALA A 129 1.50 -7.81 3.07
C ALA A 129 1.56 -9.01 2.11
N PRO A 130 1.62 -10.28 2.56
CA PRO A 130 1.61 -11.43 1.65
C PRO A 130 0.32 -11.51 0.81
N TYR A 131 -0.83 -11.14 1.39
CA TYR A 131 -2.12 -11.13 0.67
C TYR A 131 -2.18 -9.99 -0.34
N CYS A 132 -1.68 -8.81 0.03
CA CYS A 132 -1.55 -7.69 -0.89
C CYS A 132 -0.66 -8.06 -2.08
N ALA A 133 0.49 -8.68 -1.81
CA ALA A 133 1.44 -9.12 -2.82
C ALA A 133 0.84 -10.20 -3.73
N ALA A 134 0.25 -11.25 -3.16
CA ALA A 134 -0.38 -12.35 -3.91
C ALA A 134 -1.52 -11.83 -4.81
N TYR A 135 -2.39 -10.98 -4.27
CA TYR A 135 -3.48 -10.41 -5.05
C TYR A 135 -2.98 -9.57 -6.23
N LEU A 136 -1.98 -8.72 -5.99
CA LEU A 136 -1.38 -7.92 -7.06
C LEU A 136 -0.68 -8.79 -8.11
N ALA A 137 0.01 -9.86 -7.69
CA ALA A 137 0.64 -10.83 -8.59
C ALA A 137 -0.38 -11.54 -9.49
N ILE A 138 -1.52 -11.97 -8.93
CA ILE A 138 -2.61 -12.60 -9.68
C ILE A 138 -3.16 -11.63 -10.74
N LEU A 139 -3.43 -10.38 -10.35
CA LEU A 139 -3.89 -9.36 -11.29
C LEU A 139 -2.85 -9.05 -12.36
N ALA A 140 -1.57 -8.99 -12.00
CA ALA A 140 -0.49 -8.78 -12.97
C ALA A 140 -0.37 -9.95 -13.96
N THR A 141 -0.54 -11.18 -13.48
CA THR A 141 -0.57 -12.38 -14.35
C THR A 141 -1.76 -12.34 -15.32
N LYS A 142 -2.94 -11.94 -14.83
CA LYS A 142 -4.15 -11.78 -15.66
C LYS A 142 -3.94 -10.85 -16.86
N TYR A 143 -3.20 -9.76 -16.66
CA TYR A 143 -3.02 -8.72 -17.68
C TYR A 143 -1.66 -8.78 -18.39
N GLY A 144 -0.70 -9.54 -17.88
CA GLY A 144 0.69 -9.45 -18.31
C GLY A 144 1.36 -8.09 -17.99
N SER A 145 0.76 -7.28 -17.09
CA SER A 145 1.25 -5.94 -16.74
C SER A 145 0.72 -5.47 -15.40
N PHE A 146 1.57 -4.81 -14.61
CA PHE A 146 1.16 -4.16 -13.37
C PHE A 146 0.28 -2.91 -13.58
N VAL A 147 0.30 -2.26 -14.73
CA VAL A 147 -0.47 -1.03 -14.99
C VAL A 147 -1.97 -1.29 -14.86
N PRO A 148 -2.60 -2.17 -15.67
CA PRO A 148 -4.01 -2.50 -15.50
C PRO A 148 -4.29 -3.29 -14.21
N ALA A 149 -3.33 -4.05 -13.69
CA ALA A 149 -3.47 -4.78 -12.42
C ALA A 149 -3.71 -3.84 -11.24
N LEU A 150 -2.90 -2.81 -11.09
CA LEU A 150 -3.08 -1.75 -10.08
C LEU A 150 -4.44 -1.07 -10.24
N SER A 151 -4.82 -0.78 -11.48
CA SER A 151 -6.09 -0.14 -11.77
C SER A 151 -7.28 -1.04 -11.42
N GLU A 152 -7.19 -2.36 -11.66
CA GLU A 152 -8.25 -3.31 -11.26
C GLU A 152 -8.37 -3.42 -9.75
N HIS A 153 -7.24 -3.44 -9.03
CA HIS A 153 -7.27 -3.41 -7.56
C HIS A 153 -8.11 -2.23 -7.04
N HIS A 154 -7.90 -1.04 -7.62
CA HIS A 154 -8.56 0.18 -7.18
C HIS A 154 -10.01 0.30 -7.65
N ALA A 155 -10.31 -0.14 -8.86
CA ALA A 155 -11.53 0.24 -9.57
C ALA A 155 -12.37 -0.94 -10.07
N GLY A 156 -11.88 -2.14 -9.90
CA GLY A 156 -12.57 -3.38 -10.30
C GLY A 156 -12.45 -3.72 -11.78
N GLY A 157 -12.50 -5.02 -12.06
CA GLY A 157 -12.22 -5.58 -13.39
C GLY A 157 -13.17 -5.13 -14.48
N THR A 158 -14.46 -4.89 -14.18
CA THR A 158 -15.43 -4.41 -15.17
C THR A 158 -15.02 -3.07 -15.77
N ASN A 159 -14.53 -2.15 -14.93
CA ASN A 159 -14.11 -0.84 -15.40
C ASN A 159 -12.82 -0.91 -16.19
N VAL A 160 -11.83 -1.68 -15.72
CA VAL A 160 -10.57 -1.88 -16.45
C VAL A 160 -10.82 -2.59 -17.77
N GLY A 161 -11.71 -3.59 -17.83
CA GLY A 161 -12.10 -4.24 -19.07
C GLY A 161 -12.69 -3.26 -20.10
N ARG A 162 -13.55 -2.33 -19.68
CA ARG A 162 -14.06 -1.26 -20.55
C ARG A 162 -12.96 -0.33 -21.07
N ILE A 163 -12.02 0.04 -20.20
CA ILE A 163 -10.86 0.85 -20.58
C ILE A 163 -10.06 0.14 -21.67
N LEU A 164 -9.69 -1.13 -21.47
CA LEU A 164 -8.89 -1.90 -22.40
C LEU A 164 -9.60 -2.09 -23.75
N ILE A 165 -10.90 -2.42 -23.76
CA ILE A 165 -11.70 -2.55 -24.99
C ILE A 165 -11.73 -1.23 -25.76
N ASN A 166 -11.94 -0.11 -25.08
CA ASN A 166 -11.95 1.19 -25.74
C ASN A 166 -10.56 1.56 -26.27
N GLY A 167 -9.50 1.29 -25.51
CA GLY A 167 -8.13 1.53 -25.95
C GLY A 167 -7.72 0.66 -27.14
N GLN A 168 -8.17 -0.58 -27.18
CA GLN A 168 -7.98 -1.46 -28.35
C GLN A 168 -8.66 -0.88 -29.59
N ARG A 169 -9.91 -0.42 -29.48
CA ARG A 169 -10.65 0.24 -30.56
C ARG A 169 -9.99 1.52 -31.06
N LEU A 170 -9.21 2.17 -30.21
CA LEU A 170 -8.43 3.36 -30.52
C LEU A 170 -7.03 3.04 -31.10
N GLY A 171 -6.73 1.76 -31.35
CA GLY A 171 -5.50 1.33 -31.99
C GLY A 171 -4.36 0.94 -31.04
N GLY A 172 -4.65 0.74 -29.75
CA GLY A 172 -3.65 0.25 -28.79
C GLY A 172 -3.18 -1.16 -29.17
N SER A 173 -1.87 -1.33 -29.37
CA SER A 173 -1.25 -2.58 -29.84
C SER A 173 -0.96 -3.56 -28.71
N ASP A 174 -0.75 -3.07 -27.51
CA ASP A 174 -0.52 -3.87 -26.30
C ASP A 174 -1.38 -3.39 -25.13
N VAL A 175 -1.41 -4.17 -24.06
CA VAL A 175 -2.29 -3.92 -22.92
C VAL A 175 -2.01 -2.58 -22.21
N ARG A 176 -0.76 -2.08 -22.25
CA ARG A 176 -0.40 -0.78 -21.65
C ARG A 176 -0.93 0.35 -22.52
N GLN A 177 -0.68 0.30 -23.83
CA GLN A 177 -1.24 1.27 -24.77
C GLN A 177 -2.77 1.29 -24.72
N GLN A 178 -3.41 0.11 -24.72
CA GLN A 178 -4.86 -0.01 -24.57
C GLN A 178 -5.34 0.66 -23.28
N TYR A 179 -4.65 0.42 -22.17
CA TYR A 179 -4.99 1.05 -20.90
C TYR A 179 -4.88 2.56 -20.95
N PHE A 180 -3.79 3.12 -21.45
CA PHE A 180 -3.58 4.56 -21.51
C PHE A 180 -4.55 5.25 -22.49
N LEU A 181 -4.68 4.74 -23.71
CA LEU A 181 -5.64 5.28 -24.69
C LEU A 181 -7.08 5.22 -24.18
N GLY A 182 -7.48 4.11 -23.57
CA GLY A 182 -8.82 3.95 -23.01
C GLY A 182 -9.07 4.85 -21.80
N SER A 183 -8.04 5.10 -20.97
CA SER A 183 -8.11 6.02 -19.84
C SER A 183 -8.25 7.47 -20.30
N ASP A 184 -7.47 7.87 -21.30
CA ASP A 184 -7.55 9.21 -21.89
C ASP A 184 -8.91 9.44 -22.59
N PHE A 185 -9.41 8.43 -23.31
CA PHE A 185 -10.76 8.46 -23.86
C PHE A 185 -11.82 8.66 -22.77
N ALA A 186 -11.73 7.92 -21.67
CA ALA A 186 -12.67 8.03 -20.58
C ALA A 186 -12.63 9.42 -19.90
N LEU A 187 -11.45 10.00 -19.74
CA LEU A 187 -11.28 11.36 -19.22
C LEU A 187 -11.85 12.41 -20.17
N ALA A 188 -11.62 12.28 -21.49
CA ALA A 188 -12.18 13.15 -22.51
C ALA A 188 -13.72 13.03 -22.56
N LEU A 189 -14.24 11.80 -22.51
CA LEU A 189 -15.69 11.56 -22.47
C LEU A 189 -16.36 12.22 -21.27
N ARG A 190 -15.70 12.22 -20.11
CA ARG A 190 -16.21 12.89 -18.92
C ARG A 190 -16.38 14.41 -19.12
N GLN A 191 -15.46 15.03 -19.84
CA GLN A 191 -15.53 16.47 -20.14
C GLN A 191 -16.57 16.79 -21.21
N GLN A 192 -16.66 15.96 -22.27
CA GLN A 192 -17.49 16.21 -23.44
C GLN A 192 -18.93 15.71 -23.25
N SER A 193 -19.15 14.61 -22.54
CA SER A 193 -20.44 13.99 -22.34
C SER A 193 -20.56 13.36 -20.94
N PRO A 194 -20.75 14.16 -19.87
CA PRO A 194 -20.80 13.67 -18.49
C PRO A 194 -21.89 12.60 -18.25
N ALA A 195 -23.03 12.71 -18.93
CA ALA A 195 -24.12 11.72 -18.83
C ALA A 195 -23.66 10.35 -19.33
N ARG A 196 -23.03 10.30 -20.51
CA ARG A 196 -22.51 9.07 -21.09
C ARG A 196 -21.37 8.48 -20.27
N TYR A 197 -20.51 9.35 -19.74
CA TYR A 197 -19.48 8.93 -18.80
C TYR A 197 -20.08 8.25 -17.56
N SER A 198 -21.09 8.86 -16.95
CA SER A 198 -21.75 8.33 -15.76
C SER A 198 -22.45 6.99 -16.01
N GLU A 199 -22.99 6.80 -17.19
CA GLU A 199 -23.58 5.52 -17.63
C GLU A 199 -22.53 4.40 -17.70
N LEU A 200 -21.36 4.69 -18.29
CA LEU A 200 -20.32 3.70 -18.53
C LEU A 200 -19.41 3.47 -17.31
N TYR A 201 -19.16 4.48 -16.50
CA TYR A 201 -18.13 4.48 -15.46
C TYR A 201 -18.67 4.96 -14.09
N ARG A 202 -19.84 4.50 -13.69
CA ARG A 202 -20.56 4.94 -12.46
C ARG A 202 -19.71 5.07 -11.20
N THR A 203 -18.76 4.18 -11.01
CA THR A 203 -17.93 4.08 -9.79
C THR A 203 -16.55 4.69 -9.96
N TYR A 204 -16.25 5.24 -11.14
CA TYR A 204 -14.93 5.76 -11.45
C TYR A 204 -14.87 7.27 -11.20
N GLY A 205 -14.19 7.66 -10.14
CA GLY A 205 -13.74 9.04 -10.02
C GLY A 205 -12.59 9.34 -11.00
N PRO A 206 -12.36 10.62 -11.36
CA PRO A 206 -11.30 10.98 -12.31
C PRO A 206 -9.90 10.54 -11.89
N ARG A 207 -9.65 10.43 -10.59
CA ARG A 207 -8.38 9.95 -10.04
C ARG A 207 -8.13 8.46 -10.30
N SER A 208 -9.20 7.68 -10.51
CA SER A 208 -9.09 6.23 -10.75
C SER A 208 -8.38 5.92 -12.07
N PHE A 209 -8.53 6.77 -13.10
CA PHE A 209 -7.84 6.60 -14.38
C PHE A 209 -6.34 6.90 -14.32
N ARG A 210 -5.86 7.46 -13.23
CA ARG A 210 -4.45 7.80 -13.01
C ARG A 210 -3.88 7.11 -11.77
N TYR A 211 -4.58 6.06 -11.32
CA TYR A 211 -4.16 5.34 -10.13
C TYR A 211 -2.82 4.61 -10.31
N ALA A 212 -2.64 3.94 -11.45
CA ALA A 212 -1.39 3.26 -11.74
C ALA A 212 -0.20 4.25 -11.73
N GLU A 213 -0.34 5.39 -12.43
CA GLU A 213 0.71 6.42 -12.48
C GLU A 213 0.99 7.00 -11.09
N LEU A 214 -0.05 7.16 -10.25
CA LEU A 214 0.12 7.59 -8.86
C LEU A 214 0.97 6.59 -8.07
N VAL A 215 0.73 5.30 -8.23
CA VAL A 215 1.52 4.25 -7.57
C VAL A 215 2.95 4.26 -8.10
N PHE A 216 3.15 4.24 -9.42
CA PHE A 216 4.48 4.29 -10.03
C PHE A 216 5.28 5.53 -9.58
N GLY A 217 4.63 6.69 -9.49
CA GLY A 217 5.25 7.93 -8.99
C GLY A 217 5.70 7.85 -7.53
N ASN A 218 5.10 6.97 -6.71
CA ASN A 218 5.49 6.78 -5.32
C ASN A 218 6.62 5.75 -5.12
N MET A 219 7.06 5.03 -6.15
CA MET A 219 8.18 4.08 -6.03
C MET A 219 9.46 4.76 -5.55
N ALA A 220 9.78 5.93 -6.09
CA ALA A 220 10.93 6.72 -5.65
C ALA A 220 10.84 7.12 -4.16
N THR A 221 9.62 7.35 -3.65
CA THR A 221 9.39 7.63 -2.23
C THR A 221 9.74 6.41 -1.38
N VAL A 222 9.37 5.20 -1.82
CA VAL A 222 9.73 3.94 -1.13
C VAL A 222 11.24 3.77 -1.07
N SER A 223 11.93 3.90 -2.21
CA SER A 223 13.40 3.78 -2.26
C SER A 223 14.07 4.79 -1.31
N HIS A 224 13.66 6.05 -1.39
CA HIS A 224 14.19 7.09 -0.51
C HIS A 224 13.95 6.79 0.98
N LEU A 225 12.78 6.33 1.36
CA LEU A 225 12.48 5.98 2.76
C LEU A 225 13.27 4.76 3.23
N ARG A 226 13.48 3.76 2.39
CA ARG A 226 14.33 2.59 2.73
C ARG A 226 15.78 2.98 2.97
N GLU A 227 16.30 3.95 2.22
CA GLU A 227 17.67 4.45 2.35
C GLU A 227 17.87 5.37 3.56
N THR A 228 16.86 6.19 3.88
CA THR A 228 17.00 7.26 4.87
C THR A 228 16.47 6.90 6.25
N VAL A 229 15.55 5.91 6.35
CA VAL A 229 15.00 5.45 7.62
C VAL A 229 15.73 4.19 8.08
N PRO A 230 16.29 4.17 9.30
CA PRO A 230 16.93 2.96 9.84
C PRO A 230 15.96 1.78 9.86
N GLN A 231 16.34 0.70 9.20
CA GLN A 231 15.49 -0.48 9.03
C GLN A 231 15.58 -1.42 10.23
N GLN A 232 14.49 -2.08 10.56
CA GLN A 232 14.34 -2.99 11.68
C GLN A 232 13.81 -4.35 11.23
N ARG A 233 14.31 -5.41 11.87
CA ARG A 233 13.85 -6.78 11.61
C ARG A 233 12.50 -7.03 12.29
N ILE A 234 11.72 -7.94 11.68
CA ILE A 234 10.46 -8.44 12.24
C ILE A 234 10.56 -9.96 12.36
N HIS A 235 10.32 -10.48 13.55
CA HIS A 235 10.15 -11.91 13.78
C HIS A 235 8.69 -12.17 14.13
N ALA A 236 8.09 -13.14 13.46
CA ALA A 236 6.72 -13.58 13.74
C ALA A 236 6.76 -14.89 14.55
N MET A 237 6.04 -14.94 15.64
CA MET A 237 5.94 -16.11 16.49
C MET A 237 4.47 -16.52 16.67
N ARG A 238 4.17 -17.81 16.48
CA ARG A 238 2.84 -18.36 16.77
C ARG A 238 2.74 -18.63 18.25
N THR A 239 1.90 -17.90 18.96
CA THR A 239 1.73 -18.03 20.41
C THR A 239 1.13 -19.38 20.80
N THR A 240 1.65 -20.01 21.85
CA THR A 240 1.14 -21.26 22.40
C THR A 240 0.05 -21.04 23.44
N ARG A 241 0.01 -19.86 24.03
CA ARG A 241 -0.96 -19.41 25.05
C ARG A 241 -1.31 -17.94 24.87
N ALA A 242 -2.29 -17.46 25.59
CA ALA A 242 -2.54 -16.01 25.68
C ALA A 242 -1.39 -15.33 26.45
N ILE A 243 -0.90 -14.20 25.91
CA ILE A 243 0.26 -13.48 26.46
C ILE A 243 -0.12 -12.03 26.71
N PRO A 244 -0.17 -11.59 27.98
CA PRO A 244 -0.42 -10.18 28.32
C PRO A 244 0.69 -9.27 27.82
N LEU A 245 0.35 -8.04 27.42
CA LEU A 245 1.31 -7.02 27.02
C LEU A 245 2.35 -6.75 28.13
N THR A 246 1.95 -6.78 29.39
CA THR A 246 2.84 -6.62 30.54
C THR A 246 3.89 -7.72 30.64
N GLU A 247 3.54 -8.94 30.26
CA GLU A 247 4.51 -10.04 30.18
C GLU A 247 5.49 -9.84 29.01
N ILE A 248 4.96 -9.43 27.83
CA ILE A 248 5.79 -9.15 26.66
C ILE A 248 6.83 -8.08 27.02
N THR A 249 6.40 -6.95 27.59
CA THR A 249 7.31 -5.86 27.96
C THR A 249 8.34 -6.29 29.01
N ARG A 250 7.94 -7.08 29.99
CA ARG A 250 8.84 -7.60 31.02
C ARG A 250 9.92 -8.52 30.46
N VAL A 251 9.54 -9.43 29.57
CA VAL A 251 10.47 -10.44 29.00
C VAL A 251 11.39 -9.81 27.94
N THR A 252 10.84 -8.96 27.08
CA THR A 252 11.60 -8.35 25.96
C THR A 252 12.39 -7.10 26.37
N ARG A 253 12.08 -6.49 27.48
CA ARG A 253 12.58 -5.16 27.88
C ARG A 253 12.13 -4.01 26.97
N LEU A 254 11.22 -4.27 26.03
CA LEU A 254 10.61 -3.25 25.18
C LEU A 254 9.53 -2.48 25.94
N SER A 255 9.36 -1.20 25.65
CA SER A 255 8.21 -0.44 26.10
C SER A 255 6.91 -0.95 25.45
N ALA A 256 5.77 -0.66 26.07
CA ALA A 256 4.47 -0.98 25.48
C ALA A 256 4.25 -0.31 24.11
N ALA A 257 4.81 0.90 23.91
CA ALA A 257 4.75 1.61 22.65
C ALA A 257 5.55 0.88 21.55
N GLU A 258 6.75 0.40 21.86
CA GLU A 258 7.58 -0.37 20.94
C GLU A 258 6.89 -1.69 20.54
N VAL A 259 6.35 -2.45 21.51
CA VAL A 259 5.60 -3.68 21.20
C VAL A 259 4.39 -3.39 20.30
N LYS A 260 3.65 -2.33 20.57
CA LYS A 260 2.50 -1.92 19.75
C LYS A 260 2.90 -1.42 18.37
N ARG A 261 4.11 -0.90 18.17
CA ARG A 261 4.61 -0.54 16.84
C ARG A 261 4.71 -1.76 15.93
N TYR A 262 5.14 -2.91 16.46
CA TYR A 262 5.13 -4.20 15.77
C TYR A 262 3.74 -4.83 15.68
N ASN A 263 2.83 -4.48 16.60
CA ASN A 263 1.49 -5.05 16.72
C ASN A 263 0.45 -3.94 16.91
N PRO A 264 0.12 -3.17 15.86
CA PRO A 264 -0.66 -1.93 16.00
C PRO A 264 -2.07 -2.13 16.56
N ALA A 265 -2.66 -3.30 16.39
CA ALA A 265 -3.98 -3.64 16.93
C ALA A 265 -3.95 -4.29 18.32
N LEU A 266 -2.77 -4.44 18.93
CA LEU A 266 -2.63 -5.00 20.27
C LEU A 266 -3.07 -4.01 21.33
N VAL A 267 -4.10 -4.37 22.10
CA VAL A 267 -4.60 -3.55 23.21
C VAL A 267 -3.98 -4.02 24.54
N ARG A 268 -4.28 -5.26 24.95
CA ARG A 268 -3.90 -5.80 26.28
C ARG A 268 -3.23 -7.17 26.21
N THR A 269 -3.70 -8.06 25.36
CA THR A 269 -3.29 -9.47 25.35
C THR A 269 -3.24 -9.98 23.92
N VAL A 270 -2.19 -10.72 23.58
CA VAL A 270 -2.11 -11.52 22.35
C VAL A 270 -2.79 -12.85 22.64
N PRO A 271 -3.83 -13.26 21.89
CA PRO A 271 -4.51 -14.54 22.10
C PRO A 271 -3.58 -15.74 21.87
N ALA A 272 -3.95 -16.91 22.42
CA ALA A 272 -3.32 -18.17 22.02
C ALA A 272 -3.53 -18.44 20.52
N ARG A 273 -2.55 -19.05 19.88
CA ARG A 273 -2.55 -19.34 18.43
C ARG A 273 -2.64 -18.11 17.51
N ALA A 274 -2.39 -16.91 18.05
CA ALA A 274 -2.22 -15.70 17.27
C ALA A 274 -0.75 -15.50 16.88
N THR A 275 -0.50 -14.67 15.90
CA THR A 275 0.86 -14.24 15.53
C THR A 275 1.25 -12.99 16.32
N LEU A 276 2.37 -13.07 17.02
CA LEU A 276 3.03 -11.98 17.71
C LEU A 276 4.26 -11.56 16.90
N TYR A 277 4.40 -10.26 16.62
CA TYR A 277 5.52 -9.68 15.90
C TYR A 277 6.45 -8.93 16.86
N LEU A 278 7.75 -9.19 16.79
CA LEU A 278 8.76 -8.57 17.66
C LEU A 278 10.08 -8.38 16.87
N PRO A 279 11.00 -7.50 17.34
CA PRO A 279 12.31 -7.32 16.71
C PRO A 279 13.24 -8.54 16.88
N THR A 280 12.95 -9.40 17.85
CA THR A 280 13.74 -10.60 18.16
C THR A 280 12.86 -11.78 18.46
N ARG A 281 13.40 -13.00 18.29
CA ARG A 281 12.71 -14.23 18.68
C ARG A 281 12.69 -14.38 20.20
N VAL A 282 11.54 -14.78 20.72
CA VAL A 282 11.37 -15.11 22.13
C VAL A 282 10.73 -16.50 22.23
N ALA A 283 11.54 -17.54 22.40
CA ALA A 283 11.09 -18.93 22.38
C ALA A 283 10.00 -19.22 23.42
N ALA A 284 10.00 -18.51 24.55
CA ALA A 284 8.96 -18.64 25.59
C ALA A 284 7.56 -18.23 25.11
N PHE A 285 7.43 -17.47 24.01
CA PHE A 285 6.14 -17.03 23.49
C PHE A 285 5.56 -17.96 22.41
N GLY A 286 6.43 -18.74 21.72
CA GLY A 286 5.95 -19.67 20.70
C GLY A 286 6.98 -19.98 19.62
N GLY A 287 6.58 -20.80 18.65
CA GLY A 287 7.41 -21.15 17.51
C GLY A 287 7.54 -20.03 16.49
N ASP A 288 8.70 -19.94 15.86
CA ASP A 288 8.96 -18.97 14.79
C ASP A 288 8.21 -19.34 13.50
N VAL A 289 7.43 -18.39 13.00
CA VAL A 289 6.66 -18.50 11.76
C VAL A 289 7.03 -17.40 10.75
N SER A 290 8.21 -16.80 10.89
CA SER A 290 8.74 -15.80 9.94
C SER A 290 9.07 -16.46 8.59
N PHE A 291 8.05 -16.81 7.84
CA PHE A 291 8.16 -17.56 6.58
C PHE A 291 8.87 -16.77 5.46
N TRP A 292 8.80 -15.44 5.49
CA TRP A 292 9.45 -14.59 4.48
C TRP A 292 10.97 -14.59 4.55
N HIS A 293 11.55 -15.10 5.63
CA HIS A 293 12.99 -15.38 5.71
C HIS A 293 13.38 -16.75 5.14
N ARG A 294 12.39 -17.58 4.78
CA ARG A 294 12.56 -18.89 4.19
C ARG A 294 11.98 -18.87 2.77
N ALA A 295 12.44 -19.75 1.90
CA ALA A 295 11.75 -19.95 0.62
C ALA A 295 10.28 -20.30 0.91
N PRO A 296 9.29 -19.59 0.35
CA PRO A 296 7.91 -19.97 0.54
C PRO A 296 7.72 -21.39 0.03
N SER A 297 7.09 -22.26 0.81
CA SER A 297 6.66 -23.54 0.27
C SER A 297 5.66 -23.30 -0.84
N ALA A 298 5.73 -24.04 -1.95
CA ALA A 298 4.74 -23.96 -3.02
C ALA A 298 3.31 -24.07 -2.44
N ALA A 299 3.10 -24.96 -1.47
CA ALA A 299 1.83 -25.12 -0.77
C ALA A 299 1.30 -23.85 -0.08
N TYR A 300 2.17 -22.96 0.40
CA TYR A 300 1.74 -21.68 0.98
C TYR A 300 1.29 -20.68 -0.10
N VAL A 301 2.02 -20.63 -1.20
CA VAL A 301 1.66 -19.77 -2.34
C VAL A 301 0.34 -20.26 -2.95
N ASP A 302 0.19 -21.58 -3.13
CA ASP A 302 -1.03 -22.21 -3.65
C ASP A 302 -2.23 -21.92 -2.73
N ALA A 303 -2.08 -22.10 -1.41
CA ALA A 303 -3.14 -21.78 -0.44
C ALA A 303 -3.55 -20.31 -0.48
N LEU A 304 -2.61 -19.37 -0.65
CA LEU A 304 -2.94 -17.96 -0.82
C LEU A 304 -3.64 -17.68 -2.16
N THR A 305 -3.21 -18.35 -3.22
CA THR A 305 -3.78 -18.21 -4.56
C THR A 305 -5.21 -18.75 -4.62
N GLU A 306 -5.48 -19.92 -4.01
CA GLU A 306 -6.83 -20.47 -3.91
C GLU A 306 -7.78 -19.58 -3.07
N PHE A 307 -7.22 -18.80 -2.15
CA PHE A 307 -7.99 -17.94 -1.26
C PHE A 307 -8.34 -16.58 -1.90
N LEU A 308 -7.59 -16.13 -2.88
CA LEU A 308 -7.78 -14.84 -3.55
C LEU A 308 -8.58 -14.97 -4.84
#